data_77dd8d038b227db01925ff95dd859a72
#
_entry.id   77dd8d038b227db01925ff95dd859a72
#
_cell.length_a   1.000
_cell.length_b   1.000
_cell.length_c   1.000
_cell.angle_alpha   90.00
_cell.angle_beta   90.00
_cell.angle_gamma   90.00
#
_symmetry.space_group_name_H-M   'P 1'
#
loop_
_entity.id
_entity.type
_entity.pdbx_description
1 polymer ?
#
loop_
_entity_poly.entity_id
_entity_poly.type
_entity_poly.pdbx_seq_one_letter_code
_entity_poly.pdbx_strand_id
1 'polypeptide(L)'
;MEFSEVIKERYSCKQYDGRSVERQKLNAILNAGRLAPTAKNLQEQRIYVIEGEENLKKIDEVTPCRYNAGTCLLVAFNKDTVYTYPNSDRDSGIEDAAIVATHMMLAAADEGVDSCWVNCMDIEKTKAIFSLPDNEEVLMIMDLGYAAPDAQMNPNHNIRKDLKETVIYL
;
A
#
# COMPACT_ATOMS: atom_id res chain seq x y z
N MET A 1 14.06 12.96 -3.76
CA MET A 1 14.69 12.43 -5.01
C MET A 1 13.99 13.01 -6.23
N GLU A 2 14.64 12.98 -7.42
CA GLU A 2 13.91 13.21 -8.67
C GLU A 2 12.91 12.08 -8.92
N PHE A 3 11.74 12.39 -9.46
CA PHE A 3 10.66 11.39 -9.65
C PHE A 3 11.11 10.15 -10.42
N SER A 4 11.95 10.34 -11.45
CA SER A 4 12.50 9.24 -12.24
C SER A 4 13.41 8.31 -11.43
N GLU A 5 14.03 8.80 -10.37
CA GLU A 5 14.83 8.01 -9.43
C GLU A 5 13.92 7.26 -8.46
N VAL A 6 12.92 7.94 -7.89
CA VAL A 6 11.95 7.32 -6.98
C VAL A 6 11.33 6.06 -7.59
N ILE A 7 10.85 6.13 -8.84
CA ILE A 7 10.22 4.98 -9.51
C ILE A 7 11.20 3.85 -9.84
N LYS A 8 12.50 4.12 -9.91
CA LYS A 8 13.55 3.11 -10.12
C LYS A 8 14.01 2.47 -8.82
N GLU A 9 14.24 3.32 -7.80
CA GLU A 9 14.76 2.91 -6.50
C GLU A 9 13.74 2.11 -5.68
N ARG A 10 12.43 2.45 -5.82
CA ARG A 10 11.36 1.73 -5.13
C ARG A 10 11.36 0.25 -5.49
N TYR A 11 11.46 -0.61 -4.51
CA TYR A 11 11.30 -2.07 -4.69
C TYR A 11 10.40 -2.66 -3.58
N SER A 12 9.96 -3.90 -3.76
CA SER A 12 9.20 -4.64 -2.73
C SER A 12 10.17 -5.27 -1.75
N CYS A 13 10.40 -4.62 -0.62
CA CYS A 13 11.23 -5.14 0.46
C CYS A 13 10.53 -6.32 1.13
N LYS A 14 11.26 -7.44 1.29
CA LYS A 14 10.74 -8.66 1.91
C LYS A 14 11.60 -9.12 3.10
N GLN A 15 12.33 -8.20 3.70
CA GLN A 15 13.12 -8.45 4.89
C GLN A 15 13.46 -7.12 5.57
N TYR A 16 12.80 -6.82 6.67
CA TYR A 16 12.95 -5.58 7.42
C TYR A 16 13.74 -5.80 8.71
N ASP A 17 14.33 -4.74 9.24
CA ASP A 17 15.09 -4.75 10.50
C ASP A 17 14.21 -4.62 11.76
N GLY A 18 12.90 -4.44 11.60
CA GLY A 18 11.91 -4.35 12.68
C GLY A 18 11.68 -2.95 13.24
N ARG A 19 12.43 -1.93 12.80
CA ARG A 19 12.19 -0.56 13.23
C ARG A 19 10.89 0.00 12.65
N SER A 20 10.14 0.72 13.47
CA SER A 20 8.99 1.50 13.01
C SER A 20 9.45 2.72 12.22
N VAL A 21 8.59 3.23 11.34
CA VAL A 21 8.81 4.45 10.58
C VAL A 21 8.65 5.66 11.50
N GLU A 22 9.57 6.62 11.43
CA GLU A 22 9.50 7.86 12.21
C GLU A 22 8.23 8.65 11.86
N ARG A 23 7.59 9.24 12.86
CA ARG A 23 6.31 9.94 12.70
C ARG A 23 6.33 11.02 11.62
N GLN A 24 7.45 11.73 11.44
CA GLN A 24 7.58 12.75 10.42
C GLN A 24 7.49 12.15 9.00
N LYS A 25 8.22 11.09 8.74
CA LYS A 25 8.21 10.38 7.44
C LYS A 25 6.85 9.73 7.20
N LEU A 26 6.29 9.07 8.21
CA LEU A 26 4.96 8.48 8.11
C LEU A 26 3.90 9.52 7.75
N ASN A 27 3.96 10.72 8.35
CA ASN A 27 3.05 11.80 8.01
C ASN A 27 3.24 12.31 6.57
N ALA A 28 4.48 12.36 6.06
CA ALA A 28 4.75 12.71 4.67
C ALA A 28 4.14 11.66 3.72
N ILE A 29 4.32 10.37 4.01
CA ILE A 29 3.74 9.25 3.26
C ILE A 29 2.21 9.33 3.25
N LEU A 30 1.58 9.49 4.40
CA LEU A 30 0.12 9.60 4.52
C LEU A 30 -0.42 10.84 3.79
N ASN A 31 0.31 11.96 3.85
CA ASN A 31 -0.07 13.18 3.13
C ASN A 31 0.01 13.02 1.61
N ALA A 32 0.97 12.25 1.09
CA ALA A 32 1.03 11.92 -0.33
C ALA A 32 -0.23 11.13 -0.76
N GLY A 33 -0.67 10.16 0.03
CA GLY A 33 -1.94 9.47 -0.19
C GLY A 33 -3.15 10.40 -0.16
N ARG A 34 -3.17 11.36 0.77
CA ARG A 34 -4.24 12.37 0.85
C ARG A 34 -4.33 13.28 -0.37
N LEU A 35 -3.21 13.51 -1.06
CA LEU A 35 -3.12 14.35 -2.26
C LEU A 35 -3.40 13.57 -3.55
N ALA A 36 -3.53 12.26 -3.48
CA ALA A 36 -3.83 11.43 -4.62
C ALA A 36 -5.22 11.75 -5.21
N PRO A 37 -5.39 11.70 -6.55
CA PRO A 37 -6.70 11.88 -7.16
C PRO A 37 -7.60 10.67 -6.88
N THR A 38 -8.90 10.93 -6.71
CA THR A 38 -9.94 9.91 -6.64
C THR A 38 -11.09 10.32 -7.57
N ALA A 39 -11.93 9.38 -7.99
CA ALA A 39 -13.07 9.65 -8.84
C ALA A 39 -13.97 10.72 -8.21
N LYS A 40 -14.24 11.80 -8.94
CA LYS A 40 -14.98 12.98 -8.45
C LYS A 40 -14.46 13.57 -7.15
N ASN A 41 -13.22 13.26 -6.75
CA ASN A 41 -12.61 13.67 -5.47
C ASN A 41 -13.43 13.21 -4.26
N LEU A 42 -13.98 11.99 -4.31
CA LEU A 42 -14.82 11.45 -3.24
C LEU A 42 -14.03 11.06 -1.98
N GLN A 43 -12.74 10.73 -2.14
CA GLN A 43 -11.79 10.48 -1.02
C GLN A 43 -12.30 9.41 -0.06
N GLU A 44 -12.81 8.32 -0.58
CA GLU A 44 -13.42 7.19 0.14
C GLU A 44 -12.40 6.27 0.83
N GLN A 45 -11.09 6.49 0.58
CA GLN A 45 -10.05 5.68 1.20
C GLN A 45 -10.07 5.75 2.73
N ARG A 46 -9.70 4.64 3.36
CA ARG A 46 -9.45 4.50 4.80
C ARG A 46 -8.07 3.89 5.00
N ILE A 47 -7.23 4.56 5.76
CA ILE A 47 -5.85 4.11 6.02
C ILE A 47 -5.71 3.89 7.52
N TYR A 48 -5.55 2.63 7.91
CA TYR A 48 -5.29 2.25 9.28
C TYR A 48 -3.80 2.10 9.48
N VAL A 49 -3.23 2.91 10.36
CA VAL A 49 -1.81 2.82 10.74
C VAL A 49 -1.68 1.80 11.86
N ILE A 50 -0.91 0.75 11.61
CA ILE A 50 -0.74 -0.38 12.52
C ILE A 50 0.70 -0.41 12.98
N GLU A 51 0.90 -0.14 14.26
CA GLU A 51 2.17 -0.10 14.95
C GLU A 51 2.04 -0.75 16.32
N GLY A 52 3.17 -1.05 16.94
CA GLY A 52 3.23 -1.69 18.24
C GLY A 52 3.07 -3.21 18.18
N GLU A 53 3.78 -3.89 19.07
CA GLU A 53 3.93 -5.35 19.05
C GLU A 53 2.60 -6.10 19.03
N GLU A 54 1.62 -5.66 19.83
CA GLU A 54 0.31 -6.29 19.90
C GLU A 54 -0.46 -6.23 18.58
N ASN A 55 -0.48 -5.06 17.93
CA ASN A 55 -1.18 -4.89 16.66
C ASN A 55 -0.44 -5.53 15.50
N LEU A 56 0.89 -5.51 15.50
CA LEU A 56 1.70 -6.20 14.50
C LEU A 56 1.54 -7.72 14.58
N LYS A 57 1.35 -8.30 15.77
CA LYS A 57 0.96 -9.71 15.92
C LYS A 57 -0.38 -10.03 15.25
N LYS A 58 -1.35 -9.12 15.28
CA LYS A 58 -2.62 -9.29 14.54
C LYS A 58 -2.39 -9.34 13.02
N ILE A 59 -1.43 -8.54 12.51
CA ILE A 59 -1.02 -8.65 11.10
C ILE A 59 -0.43 -10.04 10.82
N ASP A 60 0.45 -10.56 11.68
CA ASP A 60 1.04 -11.89 11.52
C ASP A 60 0.00 -13.03 11.55
N GLU A 61 -1.18 -12.79 12.13
CA GLU A 61 -2.29 -13.75 12.10
C GLU A 61 -3.04 -13.79 10.77
N VAL A 62 -2.99 -12.73 9.98
CA VAL A 62 -3.78 -12.59 8.73
C VAL A 62 -2.91 -12.71 7.48
N THR A 63 -1.60 -12.56 7.60
CA THR A 63 -0.65 -12.72 6.49
C THR A 63 0.70 -13.24 6.97
N PRO A 64 1.35 -14.15 6.23
CA PRO A 64 2.74 -14.53 6.47
C PRO A 64 3.75 -13.51 5.88
N CYS A 65 3.27 -12.43 5.26
CA CYS A 65 4.05 -11.55 4.39
C CYS A 65 4.37 -10.18 5.01
N ARG A 66 4.34 -10.03 6.35
CA ARG A 66 4.79 -8.79 7.00
C ARG A 66 6.31 -8.63 6.97
N TYR A 67 7.06 -9.70 6.81
CA TYR A 67 8.52 -9.69 6.66
C TYR A 67 9.28 -8.93 7.75
N ASN A 68 8.75 -8.89 8.98
CA ASN A 68 9.26 -8.12 10.12
C ASN A 68 9.18 -6.59 9.96
N ALA A 69 8.29 -6.07 9.11
CA ALA A 69 8.05 -4.62 9.02
C ALA A 69 7.60 -4.06 10.38
N GLY A 70 8.14 -2.89 10.75
CA GLY A 70 7.84 -2.24 12.03
C GLY A 70 6.60 -1.35 12.00
N THR A 71 6.10 -1.02 10.81
CA THR A 71 4.85 -0.28 10.56
C THR A 71 4.11 -0.92 9.40
N CYS A 72 2.79 -1.06 9.52
CA CYS A 72 1.93 -1.48 8.42
C CYS A 72 0.80 -0.48 8.20
N LEU A 73 0.42 -0.26 6.95
CA LEU A 73 -0.79 0.45 6.58
C LEU A 73 -1.80 -0.55 6.03
N LEU A 74 -2.94 -0.70 6.68
CA LEU A 74 -4.07 -1.41 6.09
C LEU A 74 -4.87 -0.41 5.26
N VAL A 75 -4.95 -0.63 3.97
CA VAL A 75 -5.64 0.23 3.01
C VAL A 75 -6.99 -0.36 2.70
N ALA A 76 -8.03 0.41 2.95
CA ALA A 76 -9.42 0.07 2.68
C ALA A 76 -10.14 1.26 2.03
N PHE A 77 -11.38 1.07 1.62
CA PHE A 77 -12.26 2.13 1.14
C PHE A 77 -13.71 1.89 1.57
N ASN A 78 -14.48 2.97 1.69
CA ASN A 78 -15.89 2.91 2.02
C ASN A 78 -16.73 2.67 0.77
N LYS A 79 -17.37 1.50 0.66
CA LYS A 79 -18.20 1.07 -0.47
C LYS A 79 -19.43 1.97 -0.71
N ASP A 80 -19.92 2.64 0.32
CA ASP A 80 -21.13 3.46 0.21
C ASP A 80 -20.89 4.80 -0.46
N THR A 81 -19.61 5.20 -0.59
CA THR A 81 -19.23 6.53 -1.10
C THR A 81 -18.40 6.49 -2.38
N VAL A 82 -18.20 5.31 -2.96
CA VAL A 82 -17.48 5.13 -4.22
C VAL A 82 -18.25 5.71 -5.42
N TYR A 83 -17.56 6.06 -6.48
CA TYR A 83 -18.20 6.42 -7.75
C TYR A 83 -18.60 5.16 -8.52
N THR A 84 -19.87 5.06 -8.88
CA THR A 84 -20.38 3.99 -9.74
C THR A 84 -20.35 4.42 -11.20
N TYR A 85 -19.80 3.57 -12.06
CA TYR A 85 -19.72 3.83 -13.50
C TYR A 85 -21.09 3.79 -14.15
N PRO A 86 -21.40 4.70 -15.10
CA PRO A 86 -22.68 4.68 -15.80
C PRO A 86 -22.92 3.36 -16.53
N ASN A 87 -24.10 2.80 -16.37
CA ASN A 87 -24.53 1.55 -17.01
C ASN A 87 -23.63 0.33 -16.69
N SER A 88 -23.10 0.28 -15.48
CA SER A 88 -22.20 -0.79 -15.02
C SER A 88 -22.37 -1.02 -13.53
N ASP A 89 -22.11 -2.24 -13.07
CA ASP A 89 -21.98 -2.58 -11.65
C ASP A 89 -20.57 -2.29 -11.12
N ARG A 90 -19.67 -1.78 -11.97
CA ARG A 90 -18.30 -1.39 -11.59
C ARG A 90 -18.33 -0.09 -10.79
N ASP A 91 -17.48 -0.02 -9.80
CA ASP A 91 -17.20 1.19 -9.01
C ASP A 91 -15.71 1.54 -9.04
N SER A 92 -15.36 2.71 -8.48
CA SER A 92 -13.99 3.22 -8.44
C SER A 92 -13.19 2.80 -7.21
N GLY A 93 -13.79 2.10 -6.24
CA GLY A 93 -13.19 1.91 -4.92
C GLY A 93 -11.80 1.28 -4.96
N ILE A 94 -11.64 0.16 -5.66
CA ILE A 94 -10.35 -0.51 -5.83
C ILE A 94 -9.36 0.37 -6.61
N GLU A 95 -9.82 1.06 -7.66
CA GLU A 95 -8.96 1.93 -8.48
C GLU A 95 -8.44 3.11 -7.67
N ASP A 96 -9.33 3.83 -7.00
CA ASP A 96 -9.01 5.01 -6.20
C ASP A 96 -8.10 4.64 -5.02
N ALA A 97 -8.42 3.56 -4.30
CA ALA A 97 -7.58 3.07 -3.21
C ALA A 97 -6.19 2.62 -3.70
N ALA A 98 -6.08 2.03 -4.90
CA ALA A 98 -4.81 1.65 -5.50
C ALA A 98 -3.98 2.88 -5.92
N ILE A 99 -4.61 3.94 -6.44
CA ILE A 99 -3.94 5.21 -6.75
C ILE A 99 -3.39 5.83 -5.46
N VAL A 100 -4.19 5.90 -4.39
CA VAL A 100 -3.77 6.39 -3.07
C VAL A 100 -2.58 5.58 -2.53
N ALA A 101 -2.69 4.25 -2.54
CA ALA A 101 -1.62 3.36 -2.09
C ALA A 101 -0.34 3.53 -2.91
N THR A 102 -0.45 3.73 -4.23
CA THR A 102 0.70 3.98 -5.10
C THR A 102 1.40 5.30 -4.75
N HIS A 103 0.66 6.38 -4.48
CA HIS A 103 1.24 7.66 -4.03
C HIS A 103 1.99 7.48 -2.70
N MET A 104 1.41 6.76 -1.74
CA MET A 104 2.07 6.47 -0.46
C MET A 104 3.34 5.64 -0.66
N MET A 105 3.30 4.61 -1.51
CA MET A 105 4.45 3.76 -1.79
C MET A 105 5.61 4.52 -2.44
N LEU A 106 5.33 5.43 -3.36
CA LEU A 106 6.36 6.27 -3.99
C LEU A 106 6.91 7.31 -2.99
N ALA A 107 6.05 7.92 -2.18
CA ALA A 107 6.48 8.83 -1.12
C ALA A 107 7.34 8.13 -0.07
N ALA A 108 7.05 6.86 0.27
CA ALA A 108 7.91 6.08 1.15
C ALA A 108 9.33 5.97 0.58
N ALA A 109 9.48 5.65 -0.69
CA ALA A 109 10.78 5.59 -1.34
C ALA A 109 11.51 6.96 -1.34
N ASP A 110 10.78 8.06 -1.58
CA ASP A 110 11.35 9.42 -1.52
C ASP A 110 11.84 9.80 -0.11
N GLU A 111 11.16 9.33 0.93
CA GLU A 111 11.52 9.50 2.34
C GLU A 111 12.60 8.52 2.82
N GLY A 112 13.11 7.63 1.94
CA GLY A 112 14.07 6.59 2.29
C GLY A 112 13.47 5.51 3.21
N VAL A 113 12.20 5.21 3.03
CA VAL A 113 11.45 4.15 3.71
C VAL A 113 11.15 3.04 2.70
N ASP A 114 11.53 1.83 3.02
CA ASP A 114 11.23 0.65 2.22
C ASP A 114 9.76 0.25 2.37
N SER A 115 9.19 -0.30 1.30
CA SER A 115 7.80 -0.73 1.29
C SER A 115 7.58 -2.07 0.60
N CYS A 116 6.49 -2.75 0.95
CA CYS A 116 5.99 -3.90 0.21
C CYS A 116 4.47 -3.87 0.13
N TRP A 117 3.93 -4.03 -1.08
CA TRP A 117 2.51 -4.22 -1.31
C TRP A 117 2.15 -5.68 -1.07
N VAL A 118 1.27 -5.98 -0.11
CA VAL A 118 0.89 -7.33 0.30
C VAL A 118 -0.60 -7.56 0.03
N ASN A 119 -0.90 -8.47 -0.90
CA ASN A 119 -2.26 -8.97 -1.17
C ASN A 119 -2.48 -10.39 -0.62
N CYS A 120 -1.42 -11.08 -0.21
CA CYS A 120 -1.50 -12.42 0.37
C CYS A 120 -1.96 -12.32 1.83
N MET A 121 -3.26 -12.14 2.03
CA MET A 121 -3.87 -12.03 3.36
C MET A 121 -5.27 -12.64 3.38
N ASP A 122 -5.74 -13.01 4.58
CA ASP A 122 -7.12 -13.39 4.83
C ASP A 122 -7.95 -12.12 5.09
N ILE A 123 -8.72 -11.68 4.09
CA ILE A 123 -9.50 -10.43 4.13
C ILE A 123 -10.56 -10.47 5.22
N GLU A 124 -11.33 -11.56 5.32
CA GLU A 124 -12.42 -11.67 6.30
C GLU A 124 -11.88 -11.69 7.73
N LYS A 125 -10.81 -12.44 7.95
CA LYS A 125 -10.13 -12.44 9.25
C LYS A 125 -9.53 -11.09 9.57
N THR A 126 -8.99 -10.36 8.58
CA THR A 126 -8.46 -9.00 8.75
C THR A 126 -9.56 -8.04 9.21
N LYS A 127 -10.71 -8.05 8.55
CA LYS A 127 -11.87 -7.24 8.94
C LYS A 127 -12.31 -7.53 10.38
N ALA A 128 -12.38 -8.79 10.75
CA ALA A 128 -12.80 -9.22 12.08
C ALA A 128 -11.80 -8.80 13.18
N ILE A 129 -10.50 -9.07 12.98
CA ILE A 129 -9.45 -8.78 13.98
C ILE A 129 -9.29 -7.28 14.24
N PHE A 130 -9.42 -6.44 13.20
CA PHE A 130 -9.31 -4.99 13.32
C PHE A 130 -10.67 -4.30 13.51
N SER A 131 -11.76 -5.07 13.60
CA SER A 131 -13.13 -4.55 13.80
C SER A 131 -13.51 -3.49 12.76
N LEU A 132 -13.19 -3.74 11.49
CA LEU A 132 -13.52 -2.81 10.42
C LEU A 132 -15.03 -2.72 10.22
N PRO A 133 -15.57 -1.54 9.87
CA PRO A 133 -16.97 -1.39 9.49
C PRO A 133 -17.37 -2.31 8.33
N ASP A 134 -18.63 -2.79 8.31
CA ASP A 134 -19.14 -3.68 7.26
C ASP A 134 -19.11 -3.04 5.86
N ASN A 135 -19.23 -1.72 5.80
CA ASN A 135 -19.17 -0.95 4.56
C ASN A 135 -17.75 -0.60 4.10
N GLU A 136 -16.72 -1.10 4.78
CA GLU A 136 -15.35 -0.97 4.33
C GLU A 136 -14.85 -2.24 3.65
N GLU A 137 -14.21 -2.08 2.51
CA GLU A 137 -13.56 -3.14 1.76
C GLU A 137 -12.05 -2.96 1.81
N VAL A 138 -11.34 -4.05 2.12
CA VAL A 138 -9.88 -4.05 2.25
C VAL A 138 -9.24 -4.26 0.89
N LEU A 139 -8.35 -3.35 0.50
CA LEU A 139 -7.54 -3.49 -0.71
C LEU A 139 -6.27 -4.31 -0.45
N MET A 140 -5.45 -3.89 0.52
CA MET A 140 -4.12 -4.45 0.74
C MET A 140 -3.52 -4.05 2.09
N ILE A 141 -2.43 -4.69 2.46
CA ILE A 141 -1.53 -4.23 3.52
C ILE A 141 -0.26 -3.67 2.86
N MET A 142 0.18 -2.48 3.26
CA MET A 142 1.47 -1.93 2.89
C MET A 142 2.42 -2.04 4.08
N ASP A 143 3.40 -2.90 3.95
CA ASP A 143 4.51 -2.95 4.89
C ASP A 143 5.40 -1.73 4.69
N LEU A 144 5.84 -1.12 5.79
CA LEU A 144 6.75 0.01 5.82
C LEU A 144 7.84 -0.23 6.87
N GLY A 145 9.05 0.20 6.56
CA GLY A 145 10.18 0.08 7.48
C GLY A 145 11.52 0.30 6.78
N TYR A 146 12.53 -0.33 7.28
CA TYR A 146 13.89 -0.26 6.76
C TYR A 146 14.41 -1.66 6.47
N ALA A 147 15.02 -1.85 5.30
CA ALA A 147 15.59 -3.13 4.91
C ALA A 147 16.64 -3.60 5.94
N ALA A 148 16.61 -4.89 6.27
CA ALA A 148 17.66 -5.50 7.05
C ALA A 148 19.00 -5.45 6.30
N PRO A 149 20.16 -5.46 6.99
CA PRO A 149 21.47 -5.32 6.34
C PRO A 149 21.77 -6.38 5.27
N ASP A 150 21.14 -7.54 5.36
CA ASP A 150 21.27 -8.68 4.44
C ASP A 150 20.07 -8.80 3.47
N ALA A 151 19.14 -7.85 3.48
CA ALA A 151 18.00 -7.84 2.59
C ALA A 151 18.44 -7.75 1.12
N GLN A 152 17.80 -8.54 0.28
CA GLN A 152 18.08 -8.55 -1.15
C GLN A 152 16.84 -8.22 -1.96
N MET A 153 17.04 -7.39 -2.97
CA MET A 153 16.01 -7.11 -3.97
C MET A 153 15.73 -8.38 -4.79
N ASN A 154 14.44 -8.68 -5.00
CA ASN A 154 14.07 -9.80 -5.86
C ASN A 154 14.60 -9.57 -7.30
N PRO A 155 15.28 -10.55 -7.91
CA PRO A 155 15.80 -10.42 -9.28
C PRO A 155 14.75 -9.99 -10.31
N ASN A 156 13.50 -10.40 -10.14
CA ASN A 156 12.39 -10.02 -11.02
C ASN A 156 12.08 -8.51 -10.99
N HIS A 157 12.59 -7.77 -10.00
CA HIS A 157 12.34 -6.33 -9.90
C HIS A 157 12.78 -5.57 -11.16
N ASN A 158 13.88 -5.97 -11.76
CA ASN A 158 14.45 -5.31 -12.94
C ASN A 158 13.93 -5.87 -14.28
N ILE A 159 13.09 -6.91 -14.25
CA ILE A 159 12.51 -7.48 -15.46
C ILE A 159 11.31 -6.65 -15.89
N ARG A 160 11.35 -6.11 -17.10
CA ARG A 160 10.25 -5.34 -17.71
C ARG A 160 10.00 -5.83 -19.13
N LYS A 161 8.74 -5.88 -19.52
CA LYS A 161 8.36 -6.07 -20.91
C LYS A 161 8.78 -4.86 -21.75
N ASP A 162 9.04 -5.07 -23.02
CA ASP A 162 9.24 -3.98 -23.98
C ASP A 162 7.94 -3.14 -24.06
N LEU A 163 8.08 -1.82 -24.24
CA LEU A 163 6.92 -0.93 -24.38
C LEU A 163 5.97 -1.37 -25.49
N LYS A 164 6.48 -1.90 -26.60
CA LYS A 164 5.67 -2.41 -27.71
C LYS A 164 4.76 -3.59 -27.37
N GLU A 165 5.02 -4.29 -26.23
CA GLU A 165 4.16 -5.37 -25.76
C GLU A 165 2.97 -4.87 -24.94
N THR A 166 3.04 -3.64 -24.44
CA THR A 166 2.05 -3.06 -23.52
C THR A 166 1.42 -1.77 -24.03
N VAL A 167 2.00 -1.17 -25.08
CA VAL A 167 1.50 0.09 -25.67
C VAL A 167 1.11 -0.14 -27.13
N ILE A 168 -0.10 0.28 -27.47
CA ILE A 168 -0.65 0.19 -28.83
C ILE A 168 -0.98 1.60 -29.29
N TYR A 169 -0.45 2.01 -30.44
CA TYR A 169 -0.79 3.26 -31.11
C TYR A 169 -1.88 2.99 -32.15
N LEU A 170 -3.00 3.72 -32.07
CA LEU A 170 -4.16 3.63 -32.99
C LEU A 170 -4.17 4.79 -33.95
#